data_239dd8f72698ce324afed473524ac41a
#
_entry.id   239dd8f72698ce324afed473524ac41a
#
_cell.length_a   1.000
_cell.length_b   1.000
_cell.length_c   1.000
_cell.angle_alpha   90.00
_cell.angle_beta   90.00
_cell.angle_gamma   90.00
#
_symmetry.space_group_name_H-M   'P 1'
#
loop_
_entity.id
_entity.type
_entity.pdbx_description
1 polymer ?
#
loop_
_entity_poly.entity_id
_entity_poly.type
_entity_poly.pdbx_seq_one_letter_code
_entity_poly.pdbx_strand_id
1 'polypeptide(L)'
;MCICINCKLVDRCMTYHDVEKNHGVDHICDIPNFKPKNPYIHVSIIKVLNGDFKTDWDVQSCSSFSEEYGKWSKCRPGLELPI
;
A
#
# COMPACT_ATOMS: atom_id res chain seq x y z
N MET A 1 -3.21 -1.39 -8.77
CA MET A 1 -2.54 -2.25 -7.80
C MET A 1 -1.25 -1.60 -7.34
N CYS A 2 -0.94 -1.69 -6.06
CA CYS A 2 0.22 -1.05 -5.46
C CYS A 2 1.47 -1.93 -5.64
N ILE A 3 2.58 -1.34 -6.10
CA ILE A 3 3.83 -2.12 -6.26
C ILE A 3 4.39 -2.62 -4.92
N CYS A 4 3.96 -2.01 -3.80
CA CYS A 4 4.46 -2.33 -2.47
C CYS A 4 4.21 -3.78 -2.05
N ILE A 5 3.23 -4.45 -2.65
CA ILE A 5 2.94 -5.86 -2.34
C ILE A 5 4.13 -6.78 -2.65
N ASN A 6 4.99 -6.34 -3.55
CA ASN A 6 6.21 -7.06 -3.94
C ASN A 6 7.46 -6.32 -3.49
N CYS A 7 7.36 -5.44 -2.49
CA CYS A 7 8.49 -4.69 -1.96
C CYS A 7 8.99 -5.33 -0.67
N LYS A 8 10.29 -5.53 -0.57
CA LYS A 8 10.94 -6.08 0.62
C LYS A 8 10.61 -5.29 1.90
N LEU A 9 10.32 -3.99 1.75
CA LEU A 9 10.10 -3.06 2.85
C LEU A 9 8.62 -2.84 3.18
N VAL A 10 7.70 -3.58 2.55
CA VAL A 10 6.26 -3.37 2.72
C VAL A 10 5.79 -3.46 4.18
N ASP A 11 6.44 -4.29 4.98
CA ASP A 11 6.08 -4.52 6.38
C ASP A 11 6.60 -3.43 7.34
N ARG A 12 7.35 -2.46 6.84
CA ARG A 12 7.94 -1.39 7.66
C ARG A 12 7.88 -0.02 7.02
N CYS A 13 7.31 0.11 5.82
CA CYS A 13 7.30 1.35 5.05
C CYS A 13 6.21 2.30 5.56
N MET A 14 6.60 3.55 5.87
CA MET A 14 5.67 4.56 6.34
C MET A 14 4.64 4.94 5.27
N THR A 15 5.04 4.98 4.01
CA THR A 15 4.13 5.29 2.91
C THR A 15 3.08 4.20 2.72
N TYR A 16 3.48 2.94 2.78
CA TYR A 16 2.52 1.84 2.68
C TYR A 16 1.57 1.81 3.88
N HIS A 17 2.05 2.18 5.05
CA HIS A 17 1.19 2.34 6.23
C HIS A 17 0.07 3.34 5.98
N ASP A 18 0.38 4.47 5.32
CA ASP A 18 -0.62 5.46 4.95
C ASP A 18 -1.60 4.94 3.89
N VAL A 19 -1.11 4.13 2.94
CA VAL A 19 -1.97 3.47 1.95
C VAL A 19 -2.93 2.50 2.62
N GLU A 20 -2.46 1.71 3.58
CA GLU A 20 -3.32 0.82 4.37
C GLU A 20 -4.42 1.60 5.09
N LYS A 21 -4.06 2.74 5.69
CA LYS A 21 -5.02 3.60 6.37
C LYS A 21 -6.09 4.12 5.41
N ASN A 22 -5.70 4.50 4.19
CA ASN A 22 -6.66 4.93 3.17
C ASN A 22 -7.62 3.81 2.79
N HIS A 23 -7.13 2.58 2.69
CA HIS A 23 -7.93 1.42 2.34
C HIS A 23 -8.79 0.90 3.50
N GLY A 24 -8.56 1.38 4.73
CA GLY A 24 -9.31 0.94 5.89
C GLY A 24 -9.01 -0.49 6.31
N VAL A 25 -7.82 -0.99 6.00
CA VAL A 25 -7.40 -2.35 6.37
C VAL A 25 -6.43 -2.32 7.54
N ASP A 26 -6.27 -3.47 8.20
CA ASP A 26 -5.33 -3.60 9.31
C ASP A 26 -3.90 -3.41 8.85
N HIS A 27 -3.07 -2.77 9.69
CA HIS A 27 -1.67 -2.54 9.40
C HIS A 27 -0.84 -3.80 9.61
N ILE A 28 0.11 -4.06 8.71
CA ILE A 28 1.08 -5.13 8.89
C ILE A 28 1.99 -4.80 10.07
N CYS A 29 2.35 -3.52 10.21
CA CYS A 29 3.19 -3.04 11.29
C CYS A 29 2.58 -1.77 11.88
N ASP A 30 2.43 -1.73 13.21
CA ASP A 30 1.87 -0.57 13.91
C ASP A 30 2.88 0.57 14.06
N ILE A 31 4.18 0.27 13.95
CA ILE A 31 5.26 1.25 14.12
C ILE A 31 6.17 1.19 12.89
N PRO A 32 5.73 1.78 11.75
CA PRO A 32 6.57 1.83 10.56
C PRO A 32 7.78 2.74 10.82
N ASN A 33 8.96 2.28 10.47
CA ASN A 33 10.21 2.99 10.75
C ASN A 33 11.03 3.29 9.51
N PHE A 34 10.54 2.95 8.33
CA PHE A 34 11.23 3.19 7.08
C PHE A 34 10.55 4.30 6.28
N LYS A 35 11.29 5.37 5.99
CA LYS A 35 10.81 6.47 5.15
C LYS A 35 11.33 6.27 3.72
N PRO A 36 10.46 5.98 2.74
CA PRO A 36 10.90 5.76 1.37
C PRO A 36 11.28 7.07 0.68
N LYS A 37 12.08 6.95 -0.39
CA LYS A 37 12.45 8.10 -1.24
C LYS A 37 11.54 8.14 -2.44
N ASN A 38 10.98 9.32 -2.70
CA ASN A 38 10.19 9.62 -3.91
C ASN A 38 9.10 8.57 -4.22
N PRO A 39 8.27 8.18 -3.24
CA PRO A 39 7.14 7.31 -3.57
C PRO A 39 6.13 8.10 -4.40
N TYR A 40 5.74 7.55 -5.53
CA TYR A 40 4.70 8.14 -6.37
C TYR A 40 3.37 7.48 -6.04
N ILE A 41 2.49 8.24 -5.39
CA ILE A 41 1.17 7.76 -5.01
C ILE A 41 0.17 8.21 -6.07
N HIS A 42 -0.48 7.27 -6.73
CA HIS A 42 -1.58 7.55 -7.64
C HIS A 42 -2.87 7.56 -6.84
N VAL A 43 -3.62 8.65 -6.93
CA VAL A 43 -4.91 8.80 -6.26
C VAL A 43 -6.02 8.73 -7.30
N SER A 44 -6.86 7.70 -7.20
CA SER A 44 -8.03 7.55 -8.05
C SER A 44 -9.26 8.08 -7.32
N ILE A 45 -10.12 8.81 -8.01
CA ILE A 45 -11.39 9.31 -7.46
C ILE A 45 -12.51 8.44 -8.01
N ILE A 46 -13.24 7.77 -7.12
CA ILE A 46 -14.31 6.85 -7.48
C ILE A 46 -15.63 7.42 -7.01
N LYS A 47 -16.61 7.51 -7.91
CA LYS A 47 -17.97 7.91 -7.55
C LYS A 47 -18.72 6.70 -7.01
N VAL A 48 -19.30 6.82 -5.81
CA VAL A 48 -20.10 5.77 -5.20
C VAL A 48 -21.59 6.03 -5.41
N LEU A 49 -22.44 5.01 -5.16
CA LEU A 49 -23.86 5.03 -5.53
C LEU A 49 -24.68 6.14 -4.88
N ASN A 50 -24.28 6.61 -3.70
CA ASN A 50 -25.00 7.67 -3.00
C ASN A 50 -24.63 9.08 -3.45
N GLY A 51 -23.80 9.23 -4.49
CA GLY A 51 -23.35 10.51 -5.01
C GLY A 51 -22.09 11.06 -4.38
N ASP A 52 -21.55 10.38 -3.37
CA ASP A 52 -20.27 10.76 -2.75
C ASP A 52 -19.09 10.27 -3.60
N PHE A 53 -17.88 10.74 -3.22
CA PHE A 53 -16.65 10.32 -3.86
C PHE A 53 -15.75 9.61 -2.84
N LYS A 54 -15.04 8.60 -3.32
CA LYS A 54 -14.05 7.86 -2.54
C LYS A 54 -12.70 7.96 -3.23
N THR A 55 -11.63 8.10 -2.47
CA THR A 55 -10.27 8.05 -3.02
C THR A 55 -9.65 6.68 -2.81
N ASP A 56 -8.85 6.25 -3.78
CA ASP A 56 -8.11 5.01 -3.74
C ASP A 56 -6.63 5.30 -4.02
N TRP A 57 -5.77 4.91 -3.10
CA TRP A 57 -4.34 5.21 -3.16
C TRP A 57 -3.54 3.98 -3.54
N ASP A 58 -2.69 4.13 -4.56
CA ASP A 58 -1.76 3.09 -5.00
C ASP A 58 -0.38 3.69 -5.20
N VAL A 59 0.66 3.01 -4.73
CA VAL A 59 2.03 3.40 -5.06
C VAL A 59 2.37 2.81 -6.43
N GLN A 60 2.65 3.68 -7.38
CA GLN A 60 2.95 3.30 -8.77
C GLN A 60 4.45 3.18 -9.04
N SER A 61 5.26 3.94 -8.32
CA SER A 61 6.71 3.87 -8.40
C SER A 61 7.32 4.40 -7.12
N CYS A 62 8.55 3.98 -6.82
CA CYS A 62 9.25 4.43 -5.63
C CYS A 62 10.76 4.19 -5.82
N SER A 63 11.58 5.21 -5.53
CA SER A 63 13.03 5.11 -5.65
C SER A 63 13.64 4.14 -4.63
N SER A 64 12.91 3.87 -3.55
CA SER A 64 13.34 2.92 -2.51
C SER A 64 12.79 1.51 -2.75
N PHE A 65 12.06 1.29 -3.84
CA PHE A 65 11.50 -0.03 -4.13
C PHE A 65 12.61 -1.09 -4.21
N SER A 66 12.42 -2.16 -3.45
CA SER A 66 13.33 -3.30 -3.47
C SER A 66 12.50 -4.56 -3.68
N GLU A 67 12.65 -5.19 -4.84
CA GLU A 67 11.77 -6.29 -5.22
C GLU A 67 11.99 -7.52 -4.33
N GLU A 68 10.89 -7.98 -3.76
CA GLU A 68 10.77 -9.31 -3.15
C GLU A 68 9.38 -9.82 -3.46
N TYR A 69 9.28 -10.58 -4.53
CA TYR A 69 8.01 -11.06 -5.05
C TYR A 69 7.22 -11.81 -3.98
N GLY A 70 5.97 -11.42 -3.79
CA GLY A 70 5.08 -12.08 -2.83
C GLY A 70 5.34 -11.72 -1.37
N LYS A 71 6.12 -10.67 -1.08
CA LYS A 71 6.41 -10.25 0.30
C LYS A 71 5.13 -9.99 1.10
N TRP A 72 4.16 -9.27 0.52
CA TRP A 72 2.90 -8.98 1.20
C TRP A 72 2.17 -10.28 1.57
N SER A 73 2.13 -11.23 0.66
CA SER A 73 1.47 -12.51 0.89
C SER A 73 2.15 -13.33 1.98
N LYS A 74 3.46 -13.18 2.16
CA LYS A 74 4.19 -13.81 3.26
C LYS A 74 3.82 -13.19 4.60
N CYS A 75 3.55 -11.87 4.63
CA CYS A 75 3.14 -11.18 5.84
C CYS A 75 1.66 -11.43 6.18
N ARG A 76 0.85 -11.69 5.19
CA ARG A 76 -0.59 -11.90 5.30
C ARG A 76 -1.02 -13.21 4.62
N PRO A 77 -0.54 -14.38 5.10
CA PRO A 77 -0.86 -15.65 4.44
C PRO A 77 -2.36 -15.94 4.49
N GLY A 78 -2.88 -16.45 3.36
CA GLY A 78 -4.28 -16.81 3.25
C GLY A 78 -5.23 -15.65 2.94
N LEU A 79 -4.75 -14.42 2.84
CA LEU A 79 -5.56 -13.27 2.48
C LEU A 79 -5.40 -12.92 1.00
N GLU A 80 -6.46 -12.37 0.41
CA GLU A 80 -6.42 -11.87 -0.95
C GLU A 80 -5.53 -10.62 -1.06
N LEU A 81 -4.94 -10.41 -2.22
CA LEU A 81 -4.13 -9.23 -2.48
C LEU A 81 -4.98 -7.95 -2.36
N PRO A 82 -4.42 -6.86 -1.82
CA PRO A 82 -5.14 -5.60 -1.65
C PRO A 82 -5.19 -4.81 -2.96
N ILE A 83 -6.05 -5.23 -3.85
CA ILE A 83 -6.25 -4.59 -5.16
C ILE A 83 -7.54 -3.79 -5.23
#